data_bbb34f237489c2e96e88459024f9c564
#
_entry.id   bbb34f237489c2e96e88459024f9c564
#
_cell.length_a   1.000
_cell.length_b   1.000
_cell.length_c   1.000
_cell.angle_alpha   90.00
_cell.angle_beta   90.00
_cell.angle_gamma   90.00
#
_symmetry.space_group_name_H-M   'P 1'
#
loop_
_entity.id
_entity.type
_entity.pdbx_description
1 polymer ?
#
loop_
_entity_poly.entity_id
_entity_poly.type
_entity_poly.pdbx_seq_one_letter_code
_entity_poly.pdbx_strand_id
1 'polypeptide(L)'
;MAISPQAPDPAHSDAREPRRGFLARIGATLIGALIVIVPAASSLAVLLDPLRRRSNGGRFLRVAPLAAVPDDGAVRQFPVIAERIDAWNRTTEPVGAVYLRRAEGAQEPECFSAICPHAGCFVAYDGESGTFKCPCHNSSYTVEGTIISPSPSPRPMDTLECKVVGDEILVKYENFYTGRADKVVKQ
;
A
#
# COMPACT_ATOMS: atom_id res chain seq x y z
N MET A 1 -86.62 -48.17 9.54
CA MET A 1 -86.46 -46.72 9.77
C MET A 1 -85.02 -46.50 10.33
N ALA A 2 -84.07 -46.21 9.45
CA ALA A 2 -82.69 -46.12 9.80
C ALA A 2 -82.24 -44.61 9.89
N ILE A 3 -81.76 -44.20 11.05
CA ILE A 3 -81.33 -42.86 11.26
C ILE A 3 -79.83 -42.82 10.91
N SER A 4 -79.48 -42.08 9.85
CA SER A 4 -78.03 -41.80 9.52
C SER A 4 -77.44 -40.84 10.52
N PRO A 5 -76.21 -41.06 10.98
CA PRO A 5 -75.53 -40.09 11.78
C PRO A 5 -74.97 -39.00 10.91
N GLN A 6 -75.27 -37.76 11.26
CA GLN A 6 -74.80 -36.53 10.64
C GLN A 6 -73.37 -36.26 11.03
N ALA A 7 -72.49 -36.07 10.03
CA ALA A 7 -71.08 -35.74 10.27
C ALA A 7 -70.94 -34.33 10.93
N PRO A 8 -69.98 -34.12 11.83
CA PRO A 8 -69.78 -32.85 12.45
C PRO A 8 -69.15 -31.86 11.46
N ASP A 9 -69.73 -30.68 11.47
CA ASP A 9 -69.27 -29.51 10.71
C ASP A 9 -67.81 -29.15 11.04
N PRO A 10 -66.97 -28.87 10.06
CA PRO A 10 -65.63 -28.41 10.35
C PRO A 10 -65.71 -26.97 10.89
N ALA A 11 -65.60 -26.85 12.19
CA ALA A 11 -65.49 -25.56 12.87
C ALA A 11 -64.32 -24.76 12.26
N HIS A 12 -64.60 -23.69 11.55
CA HIS A 12 -63.67 -22.64 11.22
C HIS A 12 -63.07 -22.07 12.51
N SER A 13 -61.94 -22.58 12.90
CA SER A 13 -61.09 -21.94 13.95
C SER A 13 -60.47 -20.68 13.36
N ASP A 14 -61.15 -19.55 13.53
CA ASP A 14 -60.53 -18.22 13.43
C ASP A 14 -59.49 -18.11 14.52
N ALA A 15 -58.31 -18.68 14.26
CA ALA A 15 -57.18 -18.60 15.10
C ALA A 15 -56.60 -17.17 14.98
N ARG A 16 -57.16 -16.23 15.75
CA ARG A 16 -56.46 -14.97 16.07
C ARG A 16 -55.14 -15.34 16.70
N GLU A 17 -54.07 -15.23 15.92
CA GLU A 17 -52.74 -15.45 16.44
C GLU A 17 -52.51 -14.63 17.72
N PRO A 18 -52.11 -15.26 18.83
CA PRO A 18 -51.91 -14.53 20.07
C PRO A 18 -50.76 -13.53 19.86
N ARG A 19 -50.91 -12.31 20.39
CA ARG A 19 -49.88 -11.22 20.32
C ARG A 19 -48.46 -11.71 20.63
N ARG A 20 -48.35 -12.75 21.45
CA ARG A 20 -47.08 -13.43 21.75
C ARG A 20 -46.43 -14.09 20.51
N GLY A 21 -47.22 -14.72 19.63
CA GLY A 21 -46.69 -15.32 18.40
C GLY A 21 -46.19 -14.27 17.41
N PHE A 22 -46.87 -13.14 17.31
CA PHE A 22 -46.43 -12.01 16.49
C PHE A 22 -45.10 -11.42 16.96
N LEU A 23 -44.97 -11.14 18.27
CA LEU A 23 -43.72 -10.63 18.85
C LEU A 23 -42.58 -11.64 18.72
N ALA A 24 -42.85 -12.93 18.91
CA ALA A 24 -41.83 -13.95 18.72
C ALA A 24 -41.34 -14.03 17.28
N ARG A 25 -42.22 -13.90 16.27
CA ARG A 25 -41.83 -13.85 14.86
C ARG A 25 -41.01 -12.63 14.53
N ILE A 26 -41.38 -11.44 15.02
CA ILE A 26 -40.59 -10.22 14.84
C ILE A 26 -39.21 -10.41 15.48
N GLY A 27 -39.15 -10.90 16.71
CA GLY A 27 -37.89 -11.17 17.39
C GLY A 27 -37.00 -12.12 16.64
N ALA A 28 -37.54 -13.24 16.16
CA ALA A 28 -36.81 -14.22 15.38
C ALA A 28 -36.30 -13.65 14.04
N THR A 29 -37.13 -12.84 13.37
CA THR A 29 -36.72 -12.18 12.11
C THR A 29 -35.60 -11.16 12.34
N LEU A 30 -35.69 -10.36 13.39
CA LEU A 30 -34.64 -9.38 13.75
C LEU A 30 -33.32 -10.06 14.09
N ILE A 31 -33.35 -11.12 14.91
CA ILE A 31 -32.18 -11.90 15.26
C ILE A 31 -31.58 -12.57 14.02
N GLY A 32 -32.40 -13.20 13.19
CA GLY A 32 -31.96 -13.81 11.95
C GLY A 32 -31.34 -12.82 10.98
N ALA A 33 -31.95 -11.63 10.85
CA ALA A 33 -31.39 -10.55 10.05
C ALA A 33 -30.01 -10.07 10.59
N LEU A 34 -29.88 -9.96 11.89
CA LEU A 34 -28.63 -9.52 12.55
C LEU A 34 -27.51 -10.54 12.34
N ILE A 35 -27.83 -11.84 12.45
CA ILE A 35 -26.87 -12.94 12.23
C ILE A 35 -26.34 -12.93 10.78
N VAL A 36 -27.15 -12.51 9.81
CA VAL A 36 -26.74 -12.47 8.39
C VAL A 36 -26.07 -11.13 8.03
N ILE A 37 -26.68 -10.02 8.45
CA ILE A 37 -26.23 -8.67 8.03
C ILE A 37 -24.88 -8.32 8.64
N VAL A 38 -24.64 -8.64 9.92
CA VAL A 38 -23.39 -8.27 10.59
C VAL A 38 -22.18 -8.94 9.95
N PRO A 39 -22.15 -10.28 9.73
CA PRO A 39 -21.03 -10.91 9.05
C PRO A 39 -20.89 -10.45 7.60
N ALA A 40 -22.00 -10.27 6.87
CA ALA A 40 -21.96 -9.79 5.49
C ALA A 40 -21.36 -8.37 5.39
N ALA A 41 -21.80 -7.46 6.26
CA ALA A 41 -21.27 -6.09 6.30
C ALA A 41 -19.79 -6.06 6.72
N SER A 42 -19.39 -6.88 7.68
CA SER A 42 -18.00 -7.02 8.11
C SER A 42 -17.12 -7.57 6.98
N SER A 43 -17.59 -8.62 6.29
CA SER A 43 -16.87 -9.20 5.16
C SER A 43 -16.72 -8.20 4.02
N LEU A 44 -17.79 -7.45 3.72
CA LEU A 44 -17.76 -6.41 2.70
C LEU A 44 -16.82 -5.26 3.09
N ALA A 45 -16.80 -4.85 4.36
CA ALA A 45 -15.89 -3.83 4.85
C ALA A 45 -14.42 -4.25 4.70
N VAL A 46 -14.08 -5.51 5.03
CA VAL A 46 -12.73 -6.08 4.85
C VAL A 46 -12.37 -6.18 3.36
N LEU A 47 -13.30 -6.62 2.52
CA LEU A 47 -13.10 -6.73 1.06
C LEU A 47 -12.82 -5.37 0.43
N LEU A 48 -13.50 -4.32 0.89
CA LEU A 48 -13.37 -2.96 0.37
C LEU A 48 -12.24 -2.15 1.07
N ASP A 49 -11.63 -2.68 2.13
CA ASP A 49 -10.58 -1.99 2.88
C ASP A 49 -9.38 -1.57 2.00
N PRO A 50 -8.86 -2.40 1.06
CA PRO A 50 -7.78 -1.98 0.17
C PRO A 50 -8.10 -0.74 -0.67
N LEU A 51 -9.36 -0.55 -1.04
CA LEU A 51 -9.81 0.62 -1.80
C LEU A 51 -9.87 1.91 -0.96
N ARG A 52 -9.92 1.77 0.37
CA ARG A 52 -9.94 2.89 1.32
C ARG A 52 -8.54 3.28 1.80
N ARG A 53 -7.58 2.36 1.70
CA ARG A 53 -6.20 2.63 2.10
C ARG A 53 -5.58 3.59 1.11
N ARG A 54 -5.35 4.80 1.55
CA ARG A 54 -4.52 5.75 0.80
C ARG A 54 -3.09 5.20 0.80
N SER A 55 -2.51 5.04 -0.37
CA SER A 55 -1.07 4.83 -0.51
C SER A 55 -0.34 5.89 0.33
N ASN A 56 0.66 5.49 1.10
CA ASN A 56 1.57 6.44 1.77
C ASN A 56 2.44 7.20 0.77
N GLY A 57 2.18 7.06 -0.53
CA GLY A 57 2.84 7.81 -1.58
C GLY A 57 2.71 9.31 -1.33
N GLY A 58 3.85 9.98 -1.28
CA GLY A 58 3.91 11.41 -1.16
C GLY A 58 4.09 11.98 0.26
N ARG A 59 4.28 11.16 1.30
CA ARG A 59 4.74 11.64 2.60
C ARG A 59 6.25 11.79 2.62
N PHE A 60 6.73 12.90 3.17
CA PHE A 60 8.15 13.03 3.50
C PHE A 60 8.49 12.12 4.69
N LEU A 61 9.43 11.23 4.48
CA LEU A 61 9.96 10.33 5.49
C LEU A 61 11.38 10.76 5.86
N ARG A 62 11.71 10.67 7.13
CA ARG A 62 13.07 10.88 7.60
C ARG A 62 13.91 9.69 7.14
N VAL A 63 15.01 9.97 6.44
CA VAL A 63 15.88 8.93 5.87
C VAL A 63 17.24 8.91 6.55
N ALA A 64 17.88 10.05 6.71
CA ALA A 64 19.23 10.12 7.27
C ALA A 64 19.50 11.49 7.91
N PRO A 65 20.39 11.57 8.90
CA PRO A 65 20.92 12.85 9.33
C PRO A 65 21.81 13.45 8.22
N LEU A 66 21.81 14.77 8.07
CA LEU A 66 22.60 15.48 7.06
C LEU A 66 24.11 15.17 7.17
N ALA A 67 24.61 14.99 8.40
CA ALA A 67 25.99 14.60 8.64
C ALA A 67 26.39 13.24 8.06
N ALA A 68 25.43 12.34 7.80
CA ALA A 68 25.69 11.06 7.16
C ALA A 68 25.85 11.17 5.63
N VAL A 69 25.54 12.34 5.05
CA VAL A 69 25.68 12.64 3.62
C VAL A 69 26.52 13.90 3.47
N PRO A 70 27.83 13.83 3.71
CA PRO A 70 28.73 14.98 3.51
C PRO A 70 28.77 15.39 2.04
N ASP A 71 29.19 16.62 1.79
CA ASP A 71 29.30 17.21 0.45
C ASP A 71 30.58 16.80 -0.28
N ASP A 72 30.89 15.51 -0.24
CA ASP A 72 32.06 14.90 -0.88
C ASP A 72 31.76 14.27 -2.24
N GLY A 73 30.49 14.39 -2.71
CA GLY A 73 29.98 13.79 -3.94
C GLY A 73 29.80 12.27 -3.87
N ALA A 74 30.10 11.63 -2.75
CA ALA A 74 29.99 10.18 -2.63
C ALA A 74 28.52 9.74 -2.50
N VAL A 75 28.20 8.65 -3.21
CA VAL A 75 26.89 8.03 -3.16
C VAL A 75 26.76 7.13 -1.94
N ARG A 76 25.68 7.29 -1.18
CA ARG A 76 25.38 6.48 -0.01
C ARG A 76 23.97 5.94 -0.06
N GLN A 77 23.80 4.67 0.29
CA GLN A 77 22.51 4.01 0.33
C GLN A 77 21.92 4.07 1.73
N PHE A 78 20.62 4.41 1.79
CA PHE A 78 19.86 4.41 3.05
C PHE A 78 18.56 3.65 2.90
N PRO A 79 18.16 2.86 3.91
CA PRO A 79 16.84 2.28 3.96
C PRO A 79 15.79 3.38 4.21
N VAL A 80 14.66 3.28 3.55
CA VAL A 80 13.50 4.10 3.85
C VAL A 80 12.62 3.33 4.80
N ILE A 81 12.50 3.84 6.03
CA ILE A 81 11.74 3.22 7.09
C ILE A 81 10.42 3.95 7.22
N ALA A 82 9.31 3.22 7.17
CA ALA A 82 7.98 3.77 7.38
C ALA A 82 7.21 2.98 8.41
N GLU A 83 6.33 3.67 9.10
CA GLU A 83 5.35 3.04 9.96
C GLU A 83 4.23 2.45 9.10
N ARG A 84 4.07 1.15 9.17
CA ARG A 84 2.96 0.43 8.56
C ARG A 84 1.94 0.11 9.64
N ILE A 85 0.74 0.60 9.42
CA ILE A 85 -0.40 0.35 10.29
C ILE A 85 -1.33 -0.59 9.53
N ASP A 86 -1.49 -1.81 10.01
CA ASP A 86 -2.57 -2.68 9.61
C ASP A 86 -3.64 -2.73 10.70
N ALA A 87 -4.70 -3.55 10.53
CA ALA A 87 -5.86 -3.54 11.43
C ALA A 87 -5.52 -3.79 12.91
N TRP A 88 -4.38 -4.44 13.20
CA TRP A 88 -4.05 -4.94 14.53
C TRP A 88 -2.66 -4.53 15.03
N ASN A 89 -1.76 -4.19 14.10
CA ASN A 89 -0.36 -3.95 14.41
C ASN A 89 0.14 -2.63 13.83
N ARG A 90 1.06 -2.01 14.56
CA ARG A 90 1.94 -0.97 14.06
C ARG A 90 3.33 -1.53 13.98
N THR A 91 3.87 -1.63 12.79
CA THR A 91 5.24 -2.08 12.56
C THR A 91 6.04 -0.97 11.92
N THR A 92 7.29 -0.86 12.33
CA THR A 92 8.25 0.04 11.68
C THR A 92 9.17 -0.84 10.86
N GLU A 93 9.04 -0.77 9.55
CA GLU A 93 9.76 -1.66 8.64
C GLU A 93 10.34 -0.90 7.44
N PRO A 94 11.44 -1.43 6.83
CA PRO A 94 11.95 -0.88 5.60
C PRO A 94 10.93 -1.07 4.46
N VAL A 95 10.50 0.03 3.87
CA VAL A 95 9.58 0.04 2.71
C VAL A 95 10.31 0.17 1.38
N GLY A 96 11.63 0.41 1.44
CA GLY A 96 12.50 0.51 0.28
C GLY A 96 13.87 1.06 0.65
N ALA A 97 14.60 1.48 -0.37
CA ALA A 97 15.90 2.12 -0.20
C ALA A 97 16.07 3.28 -1.20
N VAL A 98 16.91 4.22 -0.85
CA VAL A 98 17.29 5.35 -1.69
C VAL A 98 18.81 5.53 -1.67
N TYR A 99 19.29 6.14 -2.73
CA TYR A 99 20.66 6.65 -2.81
C TYR A 99 20.64 8.17 -2.62
N LEU A 100 21.47 8.65 -1.71
CA LEU A 100 21.68 10.07 -1.48
C LEU A 100 23.10 10.42 -1.90
N ARG A 101 23.24 11.53 -2.61
CA ARG A 101 24.52 12.13 -3.00
C ARG A 101 24.42 13.63 -2.80
N ARG A 102 25.44 14.22 -2.20
CA ARG A 102 25.53 15.67 -2.10
C ARG A 102 26.81 16.14 -2.79
N ALA A 103 26.65 16.90 -3.86
CA ALA A 103 27.79 17.49 -4.56
C ALA A 103 28.50 18.52 -3.68
N GLU A 104 29.76 18.75 -3.95
CA GLU A 104 30.58 19.74 -3.23
C GLU A 104 29.90 21.13 -3.27
N GLY A 105 29.70 21.71 -2.09
CA GLY A 105 29.00 23.00 -1.93
C GLY A 105 27.49 22.97 -2.08
N ALA A 106 26.88 21.83 -2.40
CA ALA A 106 25.42 21.72 -2.48
C ALA A 106 24.77 21.72 -1.10
N GLN A 107 23.71 22.48 -0.93
CA GLN A 107 22.95 22.52 0.31
C GLN A 107 21.99 21.34 0.45
N GLU A 108 21.42 20.89 -0.66
CA GLU A 108 20.49 19.77 -0.70
C GLU A 108 21.11 18.58 -1.44
N PRO A 109 20.84 17.36 -0.95
CA PRO A 109 21.29 16.15 -1.64
C PRO A 109 20.40 15.84 -2.85
N GLU A 110 20.96 15.16 -3.83
CA GLU A 110 20.22 14.43 -4.85
C GLU A 110 19.75 13.10 -4.28
N CYS A 111 18.52 12.70 -4.60
CA CYS A 111 17.94 11.46 -4.13
C CYS A 111 17.45 10.61 -5.29
N PHE A 112 17.93 9.37 -5.37
CA PHE A 112 17.51 8.39 -6.36
C PHE A 112 16.82 7.20 -5.68
N SER A 113 15.76 6.71 -6.28
CA SER A 113 15.16 5.42 -5.90
C SER A 113 16.16 4.30 -6.19
N ALA A 114 16.33 3.36 -5.24
CA ALA A 114 17.13 2.17 -5.49
C ALA A 114 16.41 1.14 -6.38
N ILE A 115 15.19 1.42 -6.83
CA ILE A 115 14.39 0.55 -7.69
C ILE A 115 14.73 0.79 -9.17
N CYS A 116 15.11 -0.27 -9.87
CA CYS A 116 15.40 -0.20 -11.30
C CYS A 116 14.15 0.08 -12.13
N PRO A 117 14.13 1.13 -12.97
CA PRO A 117 12.98 1.47 -13.81
C PRO A 117 12.63 0.40 -14.86
N HIS A 118 13.55 -0.55 -15.16
CA HIS A 118 13.29 -1.63 -16.10
C HIS A 118 12.25 -2.63 -15.55
N ALA A 119 12.61 -3.34 -14.48
CA ALA A 119 11.79 -4.46 -13.97
C ALA A 119 11.62 -4.44 -12.44
N GLY A 120 12.09 -3.39 -11.74
CA GLY A 120 11.86 -3.24 -10.32
C GLY A 120 12.85 -3.95 -9.40
N CYS A 121 13.96 -4.49 -9.92
CA CYS A 121 15.04 -5.01 -9.11
C CYS A 121 15.77 -3.87 -8.36
N PHE A 122 16.46 -4.19 -7.28
CA PHE A 122 17.35 -3.21 -6.66
C PHE A 122 18.59 -2.98 -7.50
N VAL A 123 18.92 -1.71 -7.69
CA VAL A 123 20.16 -1.27 -8.32
C VAL A 123 21.25 -1.22 -7.26
N ALA A 124 22.45 -1.65 -7.58
CA ALA A 124 23.63 -1.50 -6.72
C ALA A 124 24.53 -0.39 -7.22
N TYR A 125 25.16 0.35 -6.30
CA TYR A 125 26.20 1.31 -6.64
C TYR A 125 27.58 0.64 -6.58
N ASP A 126 28.32 0.76 -7.64
CA ASP A 126 29.70 0.29 -7.75
C ASP A 126 30.65 1.48 -7.59
N GLY A 127 31.24 1.59 -6.41
CA GLY A 127 32.13 2.71 -6.07
C GLY A 127 33.44 2.74 -6.86
N GLU A 128 33.91 1.59 -7.42
CA GLU A 128 35.11 1.55 -8.24
C GLU A 128 34.89 2.17 -9.62
N SER A 129 33.75 1.83 -10.23
CA SER A 129 33.40 2.40 -11.55
C SER A 129 32.61 3.72 -11.46
N GLY A 130 32.14 4.11 -10.29
CA GLY A 130 31.29 5.29 -10.11
C GLY A 130 29.94 5.17 -10.81
N THR A 131 29.40 3.95 -10.94
CA THR A 131 28.18 3.69 -11.72
C THR A 131 27.19 2.88 -10.92
N PHE A 132 25.90 3.04 -11.27
CA PHE A 132 24.86 2.15 -10.77
C PHE A 132 24.65 0.98 -11.74
N LYS A 133 24.50 -0.22 -11.19
CA LYS A 133 24.29 -1.46 -11.96
C LYS A 133 23.12 -2.24 -11.40
N CYS A 134 22.24 -2.68 -12.27
CA CYS A 134 21.14 -3.59 -11.94
C CYS A 134 21.57 -5.03 -12.23
N PRO A 135 21.64 -5.93 -11.23
CA PRO A 135 22.13 -7.29 -11.43
C PRO A 135 21.18 -8.19 -12.23
N CYS A 136 19.90 -7.77 -12.37
CA CYS A 136 18.90 -8.63 -13.02
C CYS A 136 19.07 -8.68 -14.55
N HIS A 137 19.24 -7.52 -15.20
CA HIS A 137 19.30 -7.43 -16.67
C HIS A 137 20.35 -6.42 -17.14
N ASN A 138 21.35 -6.14 -16.30
CA ASN A 138 22.50 -5.27 -16.64
C ASN A 138 22.14 -3.84 -17.05
N SER A 139 21.01 -3.30 -16.58
CA SER A 139 20.78 -1.86 -16.71
C SER A 139 21.87 -1.11 -15.96
N SER A 140 22.51 -0.15 -16.62
CA SER A 140 23.61 0.64 -16.06
C SER A 140 23.33 2.13 -16.14
N TYR A 141 23.76 2.87 -15.12
CA TYR A 141 23.53 4.31 -15.01
C TYR A 141 24.76 5.02 -14.47
N THR A 142 24.95 6.27 -14.89
CA THR A 142 25.98 7.14 -14.34
C THR A 142 25.69 7.50 -12.89
N VAL A 143 26.62 8.17 -12.23
CA VAL A 143 26.42 8.68 -10.87
C VAL A 143 25.28 9.70 -10.77
N GLU A 144 24.92 10.36 -11.88
CA GLU A 144 23.76 11.26 -12.02
C GLU A 144 22.46 10.50 -12.34
N GLY A 145 22.48 9.18 -12.37
CA GLY A 145 21.32 8.34 -12.66
C GLY A 145 20.93 8.26 -14.14
N THR A 146 21.72 8.82 -15.07
CA THR A 146 21.47 8.75 -16.51
C THR A 146 21.83 7.37 -17.08
N ILE A 147 21.15 6.95 -18.14
CA ILE A 147 21.38 5.63 -18.76
C ILE A 147 22.78 5.58 -19.40
N ILE A 148 23.49 4.51 -19.15
CA ILE A 148 24.71 4.12 -19.90
C ILE A 148 24.29 3.06 -20.93
N SER A 149 24.44 3.37 -22.21
CA SER A 149 24.12 2.42 -23.29
C SER A 149 25.21 1.35 -23.49
N PRO A 150 24.84 0.09 -23.81
CA PRO A 150 23.48 -0.40 -23.99
C PRO A 150 22.80 -0.73 -22.63
N SER A 151 21.53 -0.39 -22.49
CA SER A 151 20.74 -0.65 -21.27
C SER A 151 19.31 -1.01 -21.64
N PRO A 152 18.71 -2.04 -21.01
CA PRO A 152 17.31 -2.37 -21.21
C PRO A 152 16.35 -1.43 -20.48
N SER A 153 16.85 -0.53 -19.64
CA SER A 153 16.00 0.43 -18.92
C SER A 153 15.38 1.43 -19.89
N PRO A 154 14.04 1.64 -19.81
CA PRO A 154 13.37 2.57 -20.71
C PRO A 154 13.55 4.06 -20.31
N ARG A 155 14.06 4.33 -19.10
CA ARG A 155 14.31 5.68 -18.58
C ARG A 155 15.46 5.70 -17.58
N PRO A 156 16.01 6.87 -17.25
CA PRO A 156 16.98 7.07 -16.17
C PRO A 156 16.47 6.57 -14.81
N MET A 157 17.33 6.50 -13.82
CA MET A 157 16.92 6.23 -12.44
C MET A 157 15.86 7.25 -11.98
N ASP A 158 14.90 6.78 -11.22
CA ASP A 158 13.85 7.65 -10.70
C ASP A 158 14.40 8.52 -9.57
N THR A 159 14.40 9.82 -9.80
CA THR A 159 14.72 10.80 -8.75
C THR A 159 13.55 10.95 -7.79
N LEU A 160 13.83 11.24 -6.53
CA LEU A 160 12.83 11.50 -5.50
C LEU A 160 13.01 12.91 -4.96
N GLU A 161 11.89 13.56 -4.63
CA GLU A 161 11.92 14.85 -3.98
C GLU A 161 12.51 14.69 -2.57
N CYS A 162 13.53 15.46 -2.25
CA CYS A 162 14.13 15.49 -0.93
C CYS A 162 14.34 16.93 -0.47
N LYS A 163 14.43 17.11 0.84
CA LYS A 163 14.70 18.40 1.47
C LYS A 163 15.43 18.21 2.78
N VAL A 164 16.19 19.22 3.17
CA VAL A 164 16.84 19.29 4.48
C VAL A 164 15.96 20.10 5.43
N VAL A 165 15.66 19.54 6.60
CA VAL A 165 14.92 20.22 7.66
C VAL A 165 15.70 20.08 8.96
N GLY A 166 16.30 21.19 9.42
CA GLY A 166 17.30 21.14 10.49
C GLY A 166 18.48 20.27 10.06
N ASP A 167 18.80 19.26 10.83
CA ASP A 167 19.92 18.34 10.57
C ASP A 167 19.45 17.00 9.93
N GLU A 168 18.24 16.96 9.38
CA GLU A 168 17.65 15.74 8.87
C GLU A 168 17.31 15.86 7.39
N ILE A 169 17.59 14.79 6.63
CA ILE A 169 17.18 14.65 5.24
C ILE A 169 15.83 13.91 5.20
N LEU A 170 14.85 14.59 4.64
CA LEU A 170 13.53 14.05 4.41
C LEU A 170 13.34 13.78 2.93
N VAL A 171 12.85 12.59 2.60
CA VAL A 171 12.59 12.15 1.22
C VAL A 171 11.10 11.85 1.06
N LYS A 172 10.51 12.39 0.01
CA LYS A 172 9.16 12.02 -0.44
C LYS A 172 9.26 10.69 -1.17
N TYR A 173 9.14 9.59 -0.41
CA TYR A 173 9.29 8.26 -0.96
C TYR A 173 8.06 7.85 -1.77
N GLU A 174 8.29 7.58 -3.04
CA GLU A 174 7.27 7.17 -4.01
C GLU A 174 7.79 5.97 -4.80
N ASN A 175 6.90 5.05 -5.11
CA ASN A 175 7.17 3.95 -6.02
C ASN A 175 6.60 4.27 -7.41
N PHE A 176 7.30 3.85 -8.46
CA PHE A 176 6.89 4.11 -9.83
C PHE A 176 6.61 2.82 -10.58
N TYR A 177 5.76 2.89 -11.59
CA TYR A 177 5.57 1.76 -12.52
C TYR A 177 6.84 1.55 -13.32
N THR A 178 7.29 0.29 -13.40
CA THR A 178 8.47 -0.15 -14.15
C THR A 178 8.14 -0.52 -15.60
N GLY A 179 9.16 -0.66 -16.48
CA GLY A 179 8.98 -1.05 -17.88
C GLY A 179 8.34 0.02 -18.76
N ARG A 180 8.30 1.27 -18.30
CA ARG A 180 7.69 2.41 -19.03
C ARG A 180 8.69 3.54 -19.17
N ALA A 181 8.61 4.26 -20.29
CA ALA A 181 9.41 5.47 -20.49
C ALA A 181 8.96 6.60 -19.57
N ASP A 182 7.66 6.68 -19.27
CA ASP A 182 7.10 7.70 -18.40
C ASP A 182 7.24 7.33 -16.93
N LYS A 183 7.63 8.31 -16.10
CA LYS A 183 7.68 8.19 -14.65
C LYS A 183 6.28 8.39 -14.07
N VAL A 184 5.58 7.29 -13.78
CA VAL A 184 4.21 7.30 -13.22
C VAL A 184 4.22 6.69 -11.83
N VAL A 185 3.72 7.44 -10.84
CA VAL A 185 3.64 7.00 -9.44
C VAL A 185 2.62 5.86 -9.31
N LYS A 186 2.98 4.81 -8.57
CA LYS A 186 2.05 3.76 -8.14
C LYS A 186 1.16 4.32 -7.04
N GLN A 187 -0.14 4.21 -7.24
CA GLN A 187 -1.16 4.58 -6.26
C GLN A 187 -1.35 3.50 -5.20
#